data_7c442ffc0b6a3b197a7b864b2073efa0
#
_entry.id   7c442ffc0b6a3b197a7b864b2073efa0
#
_cell.length_a   1.000
_cell.length_b   1.000
_cell.length_c   1.000
_cell.angle_alpha   90.00
_cell.angle_beta   90.00
_cell.angle_gamma   90.00
#
_symmetry.space_group_name_H-M   'P 1'
#
loop_
_entity.id
_entity.type
_entity.pdbx_description
1 polymer ?
#
loop_
_entity_poly.entity_id
_entity_poly.type
_entity_poly.pdbx_seq_one_letter_code
_entity_poly.pdbx_strand_id
1 'polypeptide(L)'
;MLGTSLRFGGVELLRRVEDLDAARIKGSTAGIPLLYPWANRLGSLQYRAAGRQVSLDSSSPRLHFDDHRLPMHGVPWSQLQWNVVSSHADALTARLDWLRQELLAIFPFPHHVEMAVRLRPVDLEIQTTVFADSGSPVPISFGFHPYFGLPGIPRAEWTLNAPAMRKLALDAQGIPTGQETPSTPLATRLGNTGYDDGFALSSEQATFSIAGNGYSIAVEFKSGFRFAQIFAPKDKEFMAIEPMTAATNALCSGEGLRVIAPGEKFVGSFRIEVHHT
;
A
#
# COMPACT_ATOMS: atom_id res chain seq x y z
N MET A 1 -11.92 -5.34 -0.46
CA MET A 1 -12.24 -4.19 0.43
C MET A 1 -11.53 -2.95 -0.08
N LEU A 2 -12.16 -1.77 0.07
CA LEU A 2 -11.61 -0.46 -0.30
C LEU A 2 -12.19 0.58 0.65
N GLY A 3 -11.36 1.37 1.32
CA GLY A 3 -11.78 2.58 2.01
C GLY A 3 -12.08 3.67 0.98
N THR A 4 -13.36 4.02 0.78
CA THR A 4 -13.78 4.94 -0.28
C THR A 4 -13.99 6.37 0.19
N SER A 5 -14.06 6.59 1.50
CA SER A 5 -14.25 7.89 2.15
C SER A 5 -13.69 7.84 3.56
N LEU A 6 -13.01 8.90 3.96
CA LEU A 6 -12.57 9.17 5.34
C LEU A 6 -12.91 10.62 5.64
N ARG A 7 -13.81 10.84 6.62
CA ARG A 7 -14.27 12.18 6.96
C ARG A 7 -13.94 12.52 8.39
N PHE A 8 -13.50 13.75 8.60
CA PHE A 8 -13.30 14.35 9.91
C PHE A 8 -14.09 15.66 10.00
N GLY A 9 -14.96 15.81 11.00
CA GLY A 9 -15.85 16.96 11.08
C GLY A 9 -16.75 17.17 9.85
N GLY A 10 -17.11 16.08 9.14
CA GLY A 10 -17.89 16.14 7.91
C GLY A 10 -17.08 16.41 6.63
N VAL A 11 -15.80 16.76 6.75
CA VAL A 11 -14.89 17.08 5.63
C VAL A 11 -14.21 15.83 5.11
N GLU A 12 -14.22 15.62 3.80
CA GLU A 12 -13.56 14.49 3.13
C GLU A 12 -12.05 14.72 3.05
N LEU A 13 -11.28 13.71 3.44
CA LEU A 13 -9.82 13.74 3.50
C LEU A 13 -9.15 12.77 2.52
N LEU A 14 -9.93 12.01 1.76
CA LEU A 14 -9.41 11.14 0.72
C LEU A 14 -9.74 11.67 -0.67
N ARG A 15 -8.83 11.44 -1.62
CA ARG A 15 -9.21 11.48 -3.02
C ARG A 15 -10.24 10.39 -3.28
N ARG A 16 -11.46 10.79 -3.57
CA ARG A 16 -12.55 9.88 -3.87
C ARG A 16 -12.51 9.43 -5.32
N VAL A 17 -13.08 8.26 -5.55
CA VAL A 17 -13.47 7.82 -6.90
C VAL A 17 -14.85 8.40 -7.18
N GLU A 18 -15.00 9.16 -8.24
CA GLU A 18 -16.31 9.71 -8.66
C GLU A 18 -17.24 8.60 -9.15
N ASP A 19 -16.68 7.65 -9.89
CA ASP A 19 -17.39 6.49 -10.42
C ASP A 19 -16.66 5.20 -10.02
N LEU A 20 -17.18 4.50 -9.01
CA LEU A 20 -16.61 3.25 -8.50
C LEU A 20 -16.67 2.12 -9.52
N ASP A 21 -17.69 2.08 -10.39
CA ASP A 21 -17.81 1.04 -11.40
C ASP A 21 -16.79 1.24 -12.53
N ALA A 22 -16.61 2.47 -12.98
CA ALA A 22 -15.56 2.79 -13.94
C ALA A 22 -14.16 2.52 -13.35
N ALA A 23 -13.91 2.86 -12.10
CA ALA A 23 -12.65 2.57 -11.43
C ALA A 23 -12.41 1.07 -11.28
N ARG A 24 -13.46 0.30 -10.98
CA ARG A 24 -13.40 -1.16 -10.89
C ARG A 24 -13.01 -1.79 -12.22
N ILE A 25 -13.58 -1.31 -13.32
CA ILE A 25 -13.30 -1.80 -14.67
C ILE A 25 -11.88 -1.45 -15.09
N LYS A 26 -11.43 -0.22 -14.81
CA LYS A 26 -10.10 0.28 -15.19
C LYS A 26 -8.98 -0.22 -14.28
N GLY A 27 -9.30 -0.81 -13.13
CA GLY A 27 -8.30 -1.13 -12.10
C GLY A 27 -7.70 0.09 -11.41
N SER A 28 -8.33 1.28 -11.53
CA SER A 28 -7.83 2.51 -10.95
C SER A 28 -7.85 2.46 -9.43
N THR A 29 -6.84 3.08 -8.80
CA THR A 29 -6.72 3.18 -7.37
C THR A 29 -7.14 4.57 -6.88
N ALA A 30 -7.87 4.61 -5.77
CA ALA A 30 -8.21 5.81 -5.01
C ALA A 30 -8.70 5.39 -3.61
N GLY A 31 -8.89 6.33 -2.71
CA GLY A 31 -9.25 6.00 -1.34
C GLY A 31 -8.11 5.29 -0.60
N ILE A 32 -8.36 4.14 0.02
CA ILE A 32 -7.37 3.33 0.74
C ILE A 32 -7.38 1.90 0.19
N PRO A 33 -6.79 1.63 -0.99
CA PRO A 33 -6.70 0.29 -1.56
C PRO A 33 -5.61 -0.53 -0.90
N LEU A 34 -5.89 -1.82 -0.69
CA LEU A 34 -4.88 -2.83 -0.47
C LEU A 34 -4.23 -3.20 -1.80
N LEU A 35 -2.91 -3.23 -1.85
CA LEU A 35 -2.08 -3.68 -2.97
C LEU A 35 -1.60 -5.10 -2.67
N TYR A 36 -2.18 -6.09 -3.30
CA TYR A 36 -1.98 -7.49 -2.94
C TYR A 36 -1.92 -8.43 -4.17
N PRO A 37 -1.01 -9.40 -4.24
CA PRO A 37 -0.07 -9.85 -3.21
C PRO A 37 1.26 -9.08 -3.19
N TRP A 38 1.46 -8.11 -4.06
CA TRP A 38 2.61 -7.19 -4.00
C TRP A 38 2.19 -5.74 -4.16
N ALA A 39 2.94 -4.85 -3.51
CA ALA A 39 2.86 -3.42 -3.71
C ALA A 39 3.83 -2.98 -4.80
N ASN A 40 3.48 -1.88 -5.50
CA ASN A 40 4.27 -1.29 -6.56
C ASN A 40 4.56 -2.30 -7.70
N ARG A 41 5.71 -2.23 -8.37
CA ARG A 41 6.05 -2.93 -9.62
C ARG A 41 6.78 -4.25 -9.39
N LEU A 42 6.63 -5.17 -10.33
CA LEU A 42 7.58 -6.25 -10.57
C LEU A 42 8.41 -5.91 -11.82
N GLY A 43 9.72 -6.09 -11.76
CA GLY A 43 10.62 -5.80 -12.87
C GLY A 43 10.58 -6.85 -13.99
N SER A 44 9.76 -7.89 -13.85
CA SER A 44 9.64 -8.97 -14.83
C SER A 44 8.28 -9.66 -14.71
N LEU A 45 7.85 -10.31 -15.79
CA LEU A 45 6.75 -11.29 -15.77
C LEU A 45 7.15 -12.61 -15.09
N GLN A 46 8.40 -12.76 -14.70
CA GLN A 46 8.89 -13.93 -14.00
C GLN A 46 9.46 -13.53 -12.64
N TYR A 47 9.15 -14.32 -11.61
CA TYR A 47 9.76 -14.14 -10.30
C TYR A 47 10.01 -15.49 -9.63
N ARG A 48 10.89 -15.48 -8.64
CA ARG A 48 11.17 -16.66 -7.83
C ARG A 48 11.09 -16.34 -6.35
N ALA A 49 10.12 -16.92 -5.66
CA ALA A 49 9.95 -16.71 -4.23
C ALA A 49 9.62 -18.01 -3.52
N ALA A 50 10.10 -18.18 -2.29
CA ALA A 50 9.89 -19.36 -1.45
C ALA A 50 10.09 -20.69 -2.19
N GLY A 51 11.14 -20.78 -3.03
CA GLY A 51 11.50 -21.96 -3.80
C GLY A 51 10.67 -22.23 -5.06
N ARG A 52 9.66 -21.41 -5.37
CA ARG A 52 8.83 -21.55 -6.57
C ARG A 52 9.23 -20.56 -7.66
N GLN A 53 9.33 -21.04 -8.90
CA GLN A 53 9.41 -20.21 -10.09
C GLN A 53 8.00 -19.92 -10.58
N VAL A 54 7.69 -18.64 -10.85
CA VAL A 54 6.38 -18.18 -11.32
C VAL A 54 6.57 -17.44 -12.63
N SER A 55 5.71 -17.73 -13.62
CA SER A 55 5.62 -16.98 -14.87
C SER A 55 4.21 -16.43 -14.98
N LEU A 56 4.09 -15.10 -15.04
CA LEU A 56 2.82 -14.41 -15.16
C LEU A 56 2.38 -14.38 -16.62
N ASP A 57 1.11 -14.66 -16.84
CA ASP A 57 0.48 -14.50 -18.16
C ASP A 57 0.14 -13.01 -18.38
N SER A 58 0.81 -12.37 -19.32
CA SER A 58 0.58 -10.95 -19.64
C SER A 58 -0.81 -10.65 -20.20
N SER A 59 -1.58 -11.67 -20.61
CA SER A 59 -2.96 -11.54 -21.06
C SER A 59 -3.98 -11.70 -19.93
N SER A 60 -3.53 -12.02 -18.72
CA SER A 60 -4.43 -12.22 -17.57
C SER A 60 -5.20 -10.94 -17.23
N PRO A 61 -6.54 -10.98 -17.18
CA PRO A 61 -7.35 -9.83 -16.77
C PRO A 61 -7.20 -9.48 -15.28
N ARG A 62 -6.42 -10.30 -14.53
CA ARG A 62 -6.14 -10.09 -13.12
C ARG A 62 -4.84 -9.36 -12.87
N LEU A 63 -4.13 -8.97 -13.92
CA LEU A 63 -2.94 -8.15 -13.83
C LEU A 63 -3.23 -6.74 -14.32
N HIS A 64 -2.68 -5.79 -13.62
CA HIS A 64 -2.59 -4.40 -14.07
C HIS A 64 -1.13 -4.11 -14.46
N PHE A 65 -0.94 -3.31 -15.49
CA PHE A 65 0.37 -2.95 -16.01
C PHE A 65 0.54 -1.43 -16.00
N ASP A 66 1.74 -0.99 -15.69
CA ASP A 66 2.13 0.41 -15.81
C ASP A 66 2.49 0.80 -17.26
N ASP A 67 2.92 2.03 -17.46
CA ASP A 67 3.30 2.56 -18.79
C ASP A 67 4.55 1.86 -19.38
N HIS A 68 5.36 1.21 -18.54
CA HIS A 68 6.49 0.37 -18.96
C HIS A 68 6.08 -1.09 -19.21
N ARG A 69 4.79 -1.41 -19.12
CA ARG A 69 4.23 -2.77 -19.23
C ARG A 69 4.76 -3.72 -18.15
N LEU A 70 5.11 -3.20 -16.98
CA LEU A 70 5.48 -3.98 -15.83
C LEU A 70 4.24 -4.29 -14.96
N PRO A 71 4.13 -5.52 -14.40
CA PRO A 71 3.03 -5.86 -13.51
C PRO A 71 3.03 -4.97 -12.27
N MET A 72 1.90 -4.32 -11.96
CA MET A 72 1.79 -3.32 -10.92
C MET A 72 0.66 -3.62 -9.95
N HIS A 73 0.94 -3.49 -8.64
CA HIS A 73 -0.03 -3.58 -7.54
C HIS A 73 -0.76 -4.91 -7.37
N GLY A 74 -0.21 -6.00 -7.93
CA GLY A 74 -0.81 -7.33 -7.81
C GLY A 74 -2.15 -7.46 -8.53
N VAL A 75 -3.11 -8.10 -7.86
CA VAL A 75 -4.47 -8.27 -8.37
C VAL A 75 -5.30 -7.04 -8.03
N PRO A 76 -6.02 -6.45 -9.00
CA PRO A 76 -6.88 -5.29 -8.75
C PRO A 76 -7.81 -5.50 -7.55
N TRP A 77 -7.90 -4.51 -6.66
CA TRP A 77 -8.70 -4.56 -5.42
C TRP A 77 -10.15 -5.02 -5.66
N SER A 78 -10.73 -4.68 -6.80
CA SER A 78 -12.10 -5.03 -7.19
C SER A 78 -12.29 -6.51 -7.51
N GLN A 79 -11.21 -7.25 -7.75
CA GLN A 79 -11.23 -8.68 -8.06
C GLN A 79 -10.90 -9.55 -6.85
N LEU A 80 -10.57 -8.94 -5.71
CA LEU A 80 -10.37 -9.61 -4.43
C LEU A 80 -11.72 -9.80 -3.73
N GLN A 81 -12.14 -11.05 -3.57
CA GLN A 81 -13.43 -11.40 -2.95
C GLN A 81 -13.25 -11.55 -1.44
N TRP A 82 -13.82 -10.60 -0.71
CA TRP A 82 -13.79 -10.58 0.74
C TRP A 82 -15.09 -11.08 1.34
N ASN A 83 -14.99 -11.90 2.38
CA ASN A 83 -16.09 -12.33 3.21
C ASN A 83 -16.06 -11.53 4.51
N VAL A 84 -17.14 -10.83 4.83
CA VAL A 84 -17.25 -10.10 6.11
C VAL A 84 -17.41 -11.11 7.23
N VAL A 85 -16.48 -11.08 8.18
CA VAL A 85 -16.49 -11.94 9.38
C VAL A 85 -17.27 -11.28 10.51
N SER A 86 -17.05 -9.98 10.70
CA SER A 86 -17.82 -9.19 11.68
C SER A 86 -17.90 -7.73 11.22
N SER A 87 -19.03 -7.07 11.59
CA SER A 87 -19.24 -5.66 11.27
C SER A 87 -19.99 -4.99 12.42
N HIS A 88 -19.43 -3.90 12.93
CA HIS A 88 -19.96 -3.04 13.98
C HIS A 88 -19.90 -1.59 13.51
N ALA A 89 -20.45 -0.67 14.29
CA ALA A 89 -20.48 0.74 13.92
C ALA A 89 -19.07 1.37 13.74
N ASP A 90 -18.09 0.85 14.48
CA ASP A 90 -16.70 1.36 14.55
C ASP A 90 -15.65 0.32 14.19
N ALA A 91 -16.05 -0.90 13.80
CA ALA A 91 -15.13 -1.98 13.50
C ALA A 91 -15.65 -2.90 12.38
N LEU A 92 -14.74 -3.36 11.53
CA LEU A 92 -15.00 -4.31 10.47
C LEU A 92 -13.87 -5.33 10.42
N THR A 93 -14.21 -6.62 10.35
CA THR A 93 -13.25 -7.68 10.04
C THR A 93 -13.74 -8.42 8.80
N ALA A 94 -12.84 -8.62 7.84
CA ALA A 94 -13.13 -9.39 6.65
C ALA A 94 -11.96 -10.33 6.32
N ARG A 95 -12.29 -11.44 5.66
CA ARG A 95 -11.37 -12.49 5.26
C ARG A 95 -11.34 -12.65 3.74
N LEU A 96 -10.15 -12.83 3.19
CA LEU A 96 -9.89 -13.19 1.80
C LEU A 96 -9.18 -14.55 1.78
N ASP A 97 -9.79 -15.54 1.15
CA ASP A 97 -9.17 -16.85 0.92
C ASP A 97 -8.45 -16.85 -0.43
N TRP A 98 -7.12 -17.04 -0.39
CA TRP A 98 -6.26 -17.10 -1.58
C TRP A 98 -6.11 -18.55 -2.04
N LEU A 99 -7.22 -19.15 -2.46
CA LEU A 99 -7.30 -20.58 -2.83
C LEU A 99 -7.80 -20.80 -4.25
N ARG A 100 -8.37 -19.78 -4.90
CA ARG A 100 -8.91 -19.88 -6.26
C ARG A 100 -7.77 -20.06 -7.27
N GLN A 101 -7.95 -20.93 -8.25
CA GLN A 101 -6.93 -21.25 -9.24
C GLN A 101 -6.40 -20.03 -9.99
N GLU A 102 -7.26 -19.09 -10.33
CA GLU A 102 -6.88 -17.88 -11.03
C GLU A 102 -6.04 -16.91 -10.16
N LEU A 103 -6.15 -16.97 -8.83
CA LEU A 103 -5.27 -16.25 -7.91
C LEU A 103 -3.95 -17.01 -7.72
N LEU A 104 -4.02 -18.34 -7.59
CA LEU A 104 -2.84 -19.18 -7.47
C LEU A 104 -1.98 -19.20 -8.74
N ALA A 105 -2.55 -18.92 -9.93
CA ALA A 105 -1.79 -18.73 -11.15
C ALA A 105 -0.90 -17.47 -11.10
N ILE A 106 -1.27 -16.47 -10.28
CA ILE A 106 -0.50 -15.22 -10.12
C ILE A 106 0.47 -15.34 -8.93
N PHE A 107 0.01 -15.94 -7.84
CA PHE A 107 0.78 -16.08 -6.60
C PHE A 107 0.49 -17.43 -5.98
N PRO A 108 1.31 -18.47 -6.31
CA PRO A 108 1.00 -19.88 -6.05
C PRO A 108 1.31 -20.33 -4.62
N PHE A 109 0.87 -19.53 -3.66
CA PHE A 109 1.07 -19.79 -2.23
C PHE A 109 -0.31 -19.76 -1.55
N PRO A 110 -0.94 -20.94 -1.31
CA PRO A 110 -2.24 -21.03 -0.63
C PRO A 110 -2.16 -20.44 0.77
N HIS A 111 -3.08 -19.51 1.07
CA HIS A 111 -3.14 -18.81 2.35
C HIS A 111 -4.48 -18.09 2.50
N HIS A 112 -4.70 -17.44 3.64
CA HIS A 112 -5.77 -16.48 3.80
C HIS A 112 -5.28 -15.19 4.44
N VAL A 113 -6.03 -14.13 4.20
CA VAL A 113 -5.77 -12.79 4.73
C VAL A 113 -6.96 -12.34 5.54
N GLU A 114 -6.73 -11.86 6.75
CA GLU A 114 -7.73 -11.15 7.52
C GLU A 114 -7.37 -9.66 7.60
N MET A 115 -8.34 -8.81 7.35
CA MET A 115 -8.21 -7.37 7.52
C MET A 115 -9.18 -6.90 8.59
N ALA A 116 -8.64 -6.34 9.66
CA ALA A 116 -9.41 -5.70 10.72
C ALA A 116 -9.24 -4.17 10.61
N VAL A 117 -10.36 -3.48 10.57
CA VAL A 117 -10.44 -2.01 10.51
C VAL A 117 -11.14 -1.52 11.76
N ARG A 118 -10.56 -0.55 12.43
CA ARG A 118 -11.16 0.10 13.61
C ARG A 118 -11.16 1.61 13.44
N LEU A 119 -12.33 2.20 13.64
CA LEU A 119 -12.54 3.64 13.62
C LEU A 119 -12.66 4.15 15.05
N ARG A 120 -11.91 5.19 15.39
CA ARG A 120 -12.02 5.93 16.65
C ARG A 120 -12.29 7.40 16.35
N PRO A 121 -12.59 8.24 17.35
CA PRO A 121 -12.94 9.64 17.10
C PRO A 121 -11.94 10.43 16.26
N VAL A 122 -10.66 10.13 16.34
CA VAL A 122 -9.58 10.84 15.65
C VAL A 122 -8.70 9.95 14.79
N ASP A 123 -8.92 8.63 14.78
CA ASP A 123 -8.06 7.71 14.03
C ASP A 123 -8.79 6.53 13.40
N LEU A 124 -8.21 6.04 12.31
CA LEU A 124 -8.55 4.80 11.63
C LEU A 124 -7.34 3.87 11.70
N GLU A 125 -7.49 2.72 12.34
CA GLU A 125 -6.46 1.68 12.38
C GLU A 125 -6.81 0.55 11.40
N ILE A 126 -5.84 0.12 10.61
CA ILE A 126 -5.95 -1.01 9.68
C ILE A 126 -4.88 -2.03 10.04
N GLN A 127 -5.31 -3.23 10.39
CA GLN A 127 -4.45 -4.39 10.63
C GLN A 127 -4.72 -5.46 9.57
N THR A 128 -3.67 -5.94 8.93
CA THR A 128 -3.72 -7.04 7.95
C THR A 128 -2.91 -8.21 8.50
N THR A 129 -3.55 -9.36 8.63
CA THR A 129 -2.89 -10.59 9.07
C THR A 129 -2.91 -11.59 7.90
N VAL A 130 -1.74 -12.05 7.49
CA VAL A 130 -1.58 -13.13 6.50
C VAL A 130 -1.27 -14.40 7.25
N PHE A 131 -2.07 -15.45 7.01
CA PHE A 131 -1.89 -16.77 7.62
C PHE A 131 -1.41 -17.75 6.54
N ALA A 132 -0.22 -18.29 6.72
CA ALA A 132 0.26 -19.38 5.88
C ALA A 132 -0.47 -20.68 6.26
N ASP A 133 -1.23 -21.22 5.33
CA ASP A 133 -1.88 -22.52 5.54
C ASP A 133 -0.82 -23.65 5.65
N SER A 134 -1.21 -24.78 6.22
CA SER A 134 -0.29 -25.84 6.68
C SER A 134 0.56 -26.51 5.59
N GLY A 135 0.39 -26.14 4.34
CA GLY A 135 1.06 -26.81 3.20
C GLY A 135 2.08 -25.96 2.44
N SER A 136 2.19 -24.65 2.70
CA SER A 136 3.03 -23.76 1.87
C SER A 136 3.54 -22.56 2.63
N PRO A 137 4.82 -22.19 2.48
CA PRO A 137 5.31 -20.88 2.93
C PRO A 137 4.68 -19.77 2.10
N VAL A 138 4.59 -18.57 2.66
CA VAL A 138 4.00 -17.41 1.99
C VAL A 138 4.96 -16.23 1.98
N PRO A 139 5.38 -15.72 0.82
CA PRO A 139 6.12 -14.46 0.69
C PRO A 139 5.24 -13.27 1.05
N ILE A 140 5.80 -12.26 1.72
CA ILE A 140 5.10 -11.08 2.19
C ILE A 140 5.60 -9.86 1.44
N SER A 141 4.78 -9.32 0.52
CA SER A 141 5.17 -8.20 -0.35
C SER A 141 4.03 -7.19 -0.60
N PHE A 142 3.02 -7.15 0.25
CA PHE A 142 1.85 -6.29 0.09
C PHE A 142 2.06 -4.88 0.65
N GLY A 143 1.12 -3.99 0.34
CA GLY A 143 1.09 -2.63 0.88
C GLY A 143 -0.29 -1.99 0.76
N PHE A 144 -0.36 -0.72 1.08
CA PHE A 144 -1.54 0.11 0.92
C PHE A 144 -1.17 1.41 0.20
N HIS A 145 -2.15 1.99 -0.51
CA HIS A 145 -1.95 3.25 -1.24
C HIS A 145 -3.02 4.29 -0.86
N PRO A 146 -3.03 4.78 0.39
CA PRO A 146 -4.01 5.76 0.82
C PRO A 146 -3.77 7.12 0.14
N TYR A 147 -4.77 7.62 -0.55
CA TYR A 147 -4.74 8.88 -1.27
C TYR A 147 -5.35 10.00 -0.42
N PHE A 148 -4.55 10.88 0.11
CA PHE A 148 -4.98 11.99 0.95
C PHE A 148 -5.12 13.30 0.17
N GLY A 149 -6.10 14.11 0.59
CA GLY A 149 -6.27 15.49 0.17
C GLY A 149 -6.59 16.38 1.36
N LEU A 150 -6.04 17.58 1.40
CA LEU A 150 -6.38 18.58 2.41
C LEU A 150 -7.34 19.61 1.81
N PRO A 151 -8.49 19.84 2.46
CA PRO A 151 -9.50 20.74 1.92
C PRO A 151 -9.10 22.22 2.04
N GLY A 152 -9.55 23.03 1.08
CA GLY A 152 -9.49 24.49 1.14
C GLY A 152 -8.11 25.12 0.97
N ILE A 153 -7.09 24.35 0.59
CA ILE A 153 -5.72 24.83 0.38
C ILE A 153 -5.07 24.06 -0.77
N PRO A 154 -4.39 24.75 -1.71
CA PRO A 154 -3.67 24.07 -2.80
C PRO A 154 -2.57 23.14 -2.27
N ARG A 155 -2.36 22.03 -2.97
CA ARG A 155 -1.31 21.06 -2.63
C ARG A 155 0.08 21.68 -2.43
N ALA A 156 0.40 22.70 -3.20
CA ALA A 156 1.68 23.42 -3.09
C ALA A 156 1.95 24.02 -1.70
N GLU A 157 0.90 24.25 -0.92
CA GLU A 157 1.01 24.81 0.42
C GLU A 157 1.03 23.76 1.53
N TRP A 158 0.81 22.48 1.20
CA TRP A 158 0.88 21.40 2.18
C TRP A 158 2.29 21.19 2.68
N THR A 159 2.43 20.92 3.95
CA THR A 159 3.69 20.55 4.58
C THR A 159 3.76 19.04 4.71
N LEU A 160 4.81 18.44 4.17
CA LEU A 160 5.14 17.03 4.33
C LEU A 160 6.18 16.89 5.44
N ASN A 161 5.90 16.02 6.43
CA ASN A 161 6.86 15.56 7.41
C ASN A 161 7.08 14.06 7.23
N ALA A 162 8.34 13.63 7.30
CA ALA A 162 8.74 12.23 7.25
C ALA A 162 9.98 12.00 8.13
N PRO A 163 10.17 10.79 8.69
CA PRO A 163 11.34 10.47 9.50
C PRO A 163 12.61 10.41 8.65
N ALA A 164 13.76 10.24 9.28
CA ALA A 164 14.99 9.87 8.58
C ALA A 164 14.82 8.46 7.97
N MET A 165 15.21 8.32 6.71
CA MET A 165 15.01 7.10 5.90
C MET A 165 16.22 6.87 5.01
N ARG A 166 16.20 5.78 4.24
CA ARG A 166 17.11 5.58 3.11
C ARG A 166 16.29 5.58 1.82
N LYS A 167 16.55 6.58 0.97
CA LYS A 167 15.91 6.68 -0.35
C LYS A 167 16.48 5.60 -1.26
N LEU A 168 15.62 4.83 -1.88
CA LEU A 168 15.99 3.80 -2.87
C LEU A 168 16.32 4.49 -4.20
N ALA A 169 17.48 4.19 -4.77
CA ALA A 169 17.81 4.61 -6.13
C ALA A 169 17.03 3.74 -7.12
N LEU A 170 16.33 4.38 -8.05
CA LEU A 170 15.50 3.71 -9.05
C LEU A 170 16.14 3.81 -10.43
N ASP A 171 15.95 2.79 -11.25
CA ASP A 171 16.25 2.84 -12.67
C ASP A 171 15.17 3.60 -13.47
N ALA A 172 15.30 3.65 -14.79
CA ALA A 172 14.37 4.34 -15.67
C ALA A 172 12.95 3.72 -15.71
N GLN A 173 12.78 2.50 -15.18
CA GLN A 173 11.49 1.81 -15.09
C GLN A 173 10.89 1.90 -13.69
N GLY A 174 11.54 2.63 -12.76
CA GLY A 174 11.10 2.75 -11.37
C GLY A 174 11.39 1.52 -10.51
N ILE A 175 12.37 0.70 -10.90
CA ILE A 175 12.81 -0.48 -10.16
C ILE A 175 14.02 -0.13 -9.31
N PRO A 176 14.06 -0.51 -8.01
CA PRO A 176 15.23 -0.29 -7.17
C PRO A 176 16.49 -0.97 -7.73
N THR A 177 17.59 -0.21 -7.75
CA THR A 177 18.90 -0.68 -8.24
C THR A 177 19.74 -1.39 -7.17
N GLY A 178 19.22 -1.47 -5.94
CA GLY A 178 19.97 -1.95 -4.77
C GLY A 178 20.83 -0.86 -4.12
N GLN A 179 20.91 0.34 -4.68
CA GLN A 179 21.60 1.47 -4.05
C GLN A 179 20.63 2.28 -3.19
N GLU A 180 21.12 2.73 -2.04
CA GLU A 180 20.37 3.54 -1.09
C GLU A 180 21.14 4.79 -0.69
N THR A 181 20.42 5.90 -0.51
CA THR A 181 21.02 7.15 -0.02
C THR A 181 20.32 7.58 1.27
N PRO A 182 21.06 7.82 2.37
CA PRO A 182 20.46 8.35 3.59
C PRO A 182 19.76 9.69 3.33
N SER A 183 18.56 9.85 3.83
CA SER A 183 17.85 11.13 3.85
C SER A 183 17.67 11.61 5.29
N THR A 184 17.80 12.91 5.49
CA THR A 184 17.41 13.56 6.74
C THR A 184 15.90 13.56 6.89
N PRO A 185 15.36 13.78 8.11
CA PRO A 185 13.93 13.98 8.28
C PRO A 185 13.42 15.11 7.37
N LEU A 186 12.27 14.89 6.76
CA LEU A 186 11.62 15.92 5.96
C LEU A 186 10.69 16.76 6.85
N ALA A 187 10.72 18.06 6.66
CA ALA A 187 9.77 19.03 7.19
C ALA A 187 9.69 20.17 6.16
N THR A 188 8.94 19.96 5.08
CA THR A 188 9.01 20.84 3.91
C THR A 188 7.65 21.06 3.27
N ARG A 189 7.42 22.25 2.72
CA ARG A 189 6.29 22.50 1.83
C ARG A 189 6.49 21.71 0.53
N LEU A 190 5.40 21.14 0.03
CA LEU A 190 5.43 20.40 -1.24
C LEU A 190 5.79 21.31 -2.42
N GLY A 191 5.24 22.53 -2.45
CA GLY A 191 5.48 23.46 -3.56
C GLY A 191 5.25 22.79 -4.93
N ASN A 192 6.17 23.01 -5.84
CA ASN A 192 6.20 22.33 -7.16
C ASN A 192 7.01 21.02 -7.16
N THR A 193 7.37 20.48 -6.00
CA THR A 193 8.11 19.22 -5.93
C THR A 193 7.16 18.04 -6.15
N GLY A 194 7.48 17.18 -7.12
CA GLY A 194 6.82 15.88 -7.28
C GLY A 194 7.58 14.81 -6.52
N TYR A 195 6.87 13.83 -6.00
CA TYR A 195 7.43 12.62 -5.39
C TYR A 195 6.84 11.39 -6.07
N ASP A 196 7.68 10.44 -6.36
CA ASP A 196 7.37 9.04 -6.67
C ASP A 196 8.57 8.21 -6.20
N ASP A 197 8.82 8.26 -4.89
CA ASP A 197 10.06 7.81 -4.30
C ASP A 197 9.82 6.69 -3.28
N GLY A 198 10.58 5.60 -3.40
CA GLY A 198 10.64 4.51 -2.45
C GLY A 198 11.69 4.73 -1.37
N PHE A 199 11.38 4.30 -0.14
CA PHE A 199 12.24 4.45 1.02
C PHE A 199 12.29 3.17 1.84
N ALA A 200 13.49 2.82 2.33
CA ALA A 200 13.68 1.82 3.37
C ALA A 200 13.72 2.52 4.75
N LEU A 201 12.99 1.97 5.70
CA LEU A 201 12.87 2.49 7.06
C LEU A 201 13.87 1.79 8.00
N SER A 202 14.39 2.53 8.97
CA SER A 202 15.27 1.99 10.01
C SER A 202 14.51 1.22 11.09
N SER A 203 13.20 1.45 11.21
CA SER A 203 12.29 0.82 12.17
C SER A 203 10.97 0.48 11.49
N GLU A 204 10.25 -0.51 12.01
CA GLU A 204 8.86 -0.77 11.62
C GLU A 204 7.90 0.31 12.17
N GLN A 205 8.36 1.10 13.14
CA GLN A 205 7.61 2.23 13.68
C GLN A 205 8.13 3.52 13.02
N ALA A 206 7.26 4.15 12.25
CA ALA A 206 7.56 5.39 11.54
C ALA A 206 6.30 6.23 11.42
N THR A 207 6.43 7.54 11.54
CA THR A 207 5.31 8.47 11.38
C THR A 207 5.61 9.45 10.27
N PHE A 208 4.68 9.53 9.33
CA PHE A 208 4.62 10.50 8.26
C PHE A 208 3.43 11.41 8.49
N SER A 209 3.48 12.67 8.06
CA SER A 209 2.28 13.50 8.10
C SER A 209 2.25 14.51 6.98
N ILE A 210 1.03 14.91 6.63
CA ILE A 210 0.76 16.08 5.80
C ILE A 210 -0.09 17.07 6.62
N ALA A 211 0.17 18.34 6.45
CA ALA A 211 -0.55 19.39 7.16
C ALA A 211 -0.82 20.61 6.27
N GLY A 212 -1.94 21.27 6.52
CA GLY A 212 -2.34 22.51 5.85
C GLY A 212 -3.76 22.92 6.23
N ASN A 213 -4.04 24.21 6.20
CA ASN A 213 -5.35 24.78 6.53
C ASN A 213 -5.96 24.29 7.88
N GLY A 214 -5.12 24.18 8.92
CA GLY A 214 -5.53 23.67 10.24
C GLY A 214 -5.66 22.14 10.31
N TYR A 215 -5.69 21.41 9.20
CA TYR A 215 -5.71 19.95 9.19
C TYR A 215 -4.30 19.36 9.26
N SER A 216 -4.18 18.25 9.98
CA SER A 216 -3.02 17.37 9.97
C SER A 216 -3.47 15.94 9.87
N ILE A 217 -2.92 15.20 8.89
CA ILE A 217 -3.13 13.76 8.71
C ILE A 217 -1.80 13.07 8.95
N ALA A 218 -1.72 12.24 9.98
CA ALA A 218 -0.56 11.42 10.27
C ALA A 218 -0.82 9.96 9.86
N VAL A 219 0.17 9.34 9.21
CA VAL A 219 0.18 7.91 8.90
C VAL A 219 1.29 7.27 9.73
N GLU A 220 0.88 6.55 10.75
CA GLU A 220 1.78 5.87 11.68
C GLU A 220 1.89 4.38 11.30
N PHE A 221 3.07 3.94 10.89
CA PHE A 221 3.38 2.53 10.72
C PHE A 221 3.67 1.94 12.11
N LYS A 222 2.94 0.90 12.49
CA LYS A 222 3.02 0.30 13.83
C LYS A 222 3.81 -1.01 13.83
N SER A 223 3.59 -1.84 12.83
CA SER A 223 4.28 -3.13 12.68
C SER A 223 4.25 -3.63 11.24
N GLY A 224 5.27 -4.39 10.85
CA GLY A 224 5.32 -5.15 9.61
C GLY A 224 5.66 -4.34 8.35
N PHE A 225 5.60 -3.01 8.38
CA PHE A 225 5.93 -2.16 7.25
C PHE A 225 7.34 -1.57 7.42
N ARG A 226 8.27 -2.03 6.59
CA ARG A 226 9.68 -1.59 6.61
C ARG A 226 10.06 -0.74 5.42
N PHE A 227 9.14 -0.51 4.53
CA PHE A 227 9.29 0.34 3.34
C PHE A 227 8.12 1.31 3.24
N ALA A 228 8.37 2.43 2.60
CA ALA A 228 7.36 3.42 2.30
C ALA A 228 7.52 3.90 0.86
N GLN A 229 6.40 4.20 0.18
CA GLN A 229 6.40 5.01 -1.03
C GLN A 229 5.76 6.35 -0.70
N ILE A 230 6.34 7.44 -1.16
CA ILE A 230 5.73 8.76 -1.17
C ILE A 230 5.40 9.09 -2.62
N PHE A 231 4.10 9.20 -2.92
CA PHE A 231 3.61 9.54 -4.24
C PHE A 231 2.83 10.86 -4.18
N ALA A 232 3.33 11.89 -4.83
CA ALA A 232 2.74 13.22 -4.83
C ALA A 232 2.96 13.92 -6.18
N PRO A 233 2.13 13.65 -7.20
CA PRO A 233 2.24 14.28 -8.52
C PRO A 233 2.08 15.79 -8.44
N LYS A 234 2.85 16.53 -9.23
CA LYS A 234 2.87 18.01 -9.18
C LYS A 234 1.55 18.66 -9.58
N ASP A 235 0.82 18.00 -10.48
CA ASP A 235 -0.39 18.49 -11.14
C ASP A 235 -1.69 17.96 -10.51
N LYS A 236 -1.60 17.32 -9.35
CA LYS A 236 -2.75 16.72 -8.67
C LYS A 236 -2.89 17.21 -7.24
N GLU A 237 -4.12 17.43 -6.80
CA GLU A 237 -4.48 17.87 -5.46
C GLU A 237 -4.64 16.67 -4.50
N PHE A 238 -3.66 15.76 -4.52
CA PHE A 238 -3.56 14.65 -3.57
C PHE A 238 -2.11 14.19 -3.43
N MET A 239 -1.86 13.42 -2.37
CA MET A 239 -0.67 12.63 -2.22
C MET A 239 -0.96 11.31 -1.51
N ALA A 240 -0.07 10.34 -1.65
CA ALA A 240 -0.12 9.09 -0.92
C ALA A 240 1.14 8.91 -0.07
N ILE A 241 0.95 8.31 1.10
CA ILE A 241 1.99 7.78 1.96
C ILE A 241 1.68 6.29 2.10
N GLU A 242 2.48 5.44 1.49
CA GLU A 242 2.17 4.05 1.25
C GLU A 242 2.97 3.14 2.19
N PRO A 243 2.32 2.49 3.19
CA PRO A 243 2.97 1.43 3.94
C PRO A 243 3.22 0.21 3.04
N MET A 244 4.48 -0.25 2.96
CA MET A 244 4.86 -1.44 2.20
C MET A 244 5.64 -2.42 3.09
N THR A 245 5.33 -3.71 2.97
CA THR A 245 6.00 -4.77 3.76
C THR A 245 7.36 -5.14 3.20
N ALA A 246 7.58 -4.93 1.90
CA ALA A 246 8.81 -5.18 1.18
C ALA A 246 9.06 -4.06 0.16
N ALA A 247 10.28 -3.96 -0.36
CA ALA A 247 10.61 -3.02 -1.43
C ALA A 247 9.84 -3.31 -2.72
N THR A 248 9.72 -2.32 -3.59
CA THR A 248 9.33 -2.53 -4.98
C THR A 248 10.17 -3.65 -5.59
N ASN A 249 9.55 -4.54 -6.35
CA ASN A 249 10.22 -5.67 -7.02
C ASN A 249 10.75 -6.79 -6.08
N ALA A 250 10.39 -6.83 -4.80
CA ALA A 250 10.94 -7.79 -3.85
C ALA A 250 10.68 -9.27 -4.22
N LEU A 251 9.57 -9.59 -4.89
CA LEU A 251 9.31 -10.95 -5.37
C LEU A 251 10.33 -11.40 -6.44
N CYS A 252 10.87 -10.47 -7.24
CA CYS A 252 11.90 -10.78 -8.24
C CYS A 252 13.31 -10.70 -7.64
N SER A 253 13.62 -9.66 -6.86
CA SER A 253 14.96 -9.42 -6.31
C SER A 253 15.27 -10.25 -5.07
N GLY A 254 14.24 -10.59 -4.28
CA GLY A 254 14.40 -11.18 -2.95
C GLY A 254 14.78 -10.16 -1.87
N GLU A 255 15.00 -8.91 -2.23
CA GLU A 255 15.48 -7.89 -1.29
C GLU A 255 14.40 -7.50 -0.27
N GLY A 256 14.72 -7.67 1.01
CA GLY A 256 13.80 -7.39 2.11
C GLY A 256 12.56 -8.29 2.14
N LEU A 257 12.47 -9.28 1.26
CA LEU A 257 11.33 -10.18 1.17
C LEU A 257 11.27 -11.13 2.37
N ARG A 258 10.26 -10.93 3.21
CA ARG A 258 9.96 -11.86 4.30
C ARG A 258 9.14 -13.04 3.77
N VAL A 259 9.44 -14.24 4.26
CA VAL A 259 8.67 -15.47 3.99
C VAL A 259 8.25 -16.03 5.33
N ILE A 260 6.95 -16.27 5.51
CA ILE A 260 6.42 -16.96 6.69
C ILE A 260 6.33 -18.46 6.39
N ALA A 261 6.68 -19.29 7.39
CA ALA A 261 6.61 -20.74 7.28
C ALA A 261 5.15 -21.26 7.34
N PRO A 262 4.89 -22.47 6.86
CA PRO A 262 3.58 -23.11 7.00
C PRO A 262 3.09 -23.09 8.45
N GLY A 263 1.85 -22.64 8.67
CA GLY A 263 1.23 -22.52 10.00
C GLY A 263 1.58 -21.24 10.75
N GLU A 264 2.50 -20.42 10.24
CA GLU A 264 2.81 -19.09 10.81
C GLU A 264 1.88 -18.00 10.29
N LYS A 265 1.95 -16.85 10.95
CA LYS A 265 1.25 -15.64 10.51
C LYS A 265 2.18 -14.43 10.48
N PHE A 266 1.86 -13.50 9.61
CA PHE A 266 2.44 -12.17 9.57
C PHE A 266 1.37 -11.13 9.92
N VAL A 267 1.76 -10.10 10.66
CA VAL A 267 0.87 -8.98 11.00
C VAL A 267 1.52 -7.67 10.54
N GLY A 268 0.82 -6.96 9.68
CA GLY A 268 1.11 -5.57 9.34
C GLY A 268 0.01 -4.66 9.86
N SER A 269 0.35 -3.56 10.54
CA SER A 269 -0.63 -2.58 10.98
C SER A 269 -0.13 -1.15 10.84
N PHE A 270 -1.04 -0.26 10.47
CA PHE A 270 -0.81 1.18 10.44
C PHE A 270 -2.07 1.91 10.89
N ARG A 271 -1.90 3.17 11.29
CA ARG A 271 -2.96 4.06 11.75
C ARG A 271 -2.92 5.35 10.96
N ILE A 272 -4.08 5.86 10.61
CA ILE A 272 -4.29 7.20 10.05
C ILE A 272 -4.94 8.04 11.15
N GLU A 273 -4.24 9.05 11.64
CA GLU A 273 -4.72 9.94 12.69
C GLU A 273 -4.94 11.33 12.12
N VAL A 274 -6.05 11.97 12.49
CA VAL A 274 -6.45 13.28 11.96
C VAL A 274 -6.66 14.25 13.10
N HIS A 275 -6.10 15.46 12.95
CA HIS A 275 -6.32 16.58 13.83
C HIS A 275 -6.74 17.81 13.01
N HIS A 276 -7.52 18.67 13.63
CA HIS A 276 -7.87 19.99 13.13
C HIS A 276 -7.81 21.00 14.29
N THR A 277 -7.06 22.08 14.09
CA THR A 277 -6.85 23.16 15.08
C THR A 277 -7.58 24.42 14.67
#